data_2e9bc4555a438d504ae9dd434e459880
#
_entry.id   2e9bc4555a438d504ae9dd434e459880
#
_cell.length_a   1.000
_cell.length_b   1.000
_cell.length_c   1.000
_cell.angle_alpha   90.00
_cell.angle_beta   90.00
_cell.angle_gamma   90.00
#
_symmetry.space_group_name_H-M   'P 1'
#
loop_
_entity.id
_entity.type
_entity.pdbx_description
1 polymer ?
#
loop_
_entity_poly.entity_id
_entity_poly.type
_entity_poly.pdbx_seq_one_letter_code
_entity_poly.pdbx_strand_id
1 'polypeptide(L)'
;MTLNTQFRASLVRRWHTNPDLAQTVDTLAGHGGRVARIILNLWPDASAALLQWALVHDDGESVVGDVPAPAKGATVIHEQERAALDRIWPGLPELTPDEYERLRFADRIDAWMWAKHHAPHVLIGDGCPECRRWLFAQAEALGLAVTL
;
A
#
# COMPACT_ATOMS: atom_id res chain seq x y z
N MET A 1 6.25 -22.73 -2.57
CA MET A 1 6.97 -21.68 -1.85
C MET A 1 6.87 -21.90 -0.35
N THR A 2 7.83 -21.49 0.45
CA THR A 2 7.88 -21.84 1.88
C THR A 2 7.35 -20.70 2.74
N LEU A 3 6.79 -21.03 3.90
CA LEU A 3 6.40 -20.06 4.94
C LEU A 3 7.54 -19.07 5.24
N ASN A 4 8.79 -19.53 5.18
CA ASN A 4 9.96 -18.67 5.38
C ASN A 4 10.07 -17.53 4.35
N THR A 5 9.70 -17.76 3.07
CA THR A 5 9.71 -16.72 2.05
C THR A 5 8.66 -15.64 2.33
N GLN A 6 7.45 -16.05 2.69
CA GLN A 6 6.36 -15.15 3.08
C GLN A 6 6.72 -14.35 4.33
N PHE A 7 7.28 -15.01 5.34
CA PHE A 7 7.74 -14.33 6.56
C PHE A 7 8.82 -13.30 6.26
N ARG A 8 9.81 -13.63 5.42
CA ARG A 8 10.89 -12.70 5.05
C ARG A 8 10.38 -11.49 4.25
N ALA A 9 9.43 -11.69 3.34
CA ALA A 9 8.80 -10.59 2.59
C ALA A 9 8.18 -9.58 3.57
N SER A 10 7.47 -10.06 4.58
CA SER A 10 6.80 -9.22 5.56
C SER A 10 7.74 -8.28 6.36
N LEU A 11 9.04 -8.59 6.43
CA LEU A 11 10.05 -7.82 7.17
C LEU A 11 10.72 -6.72 6.34
N VAL A 12 10.45 -6.62 5.04
CA VAL A 12 11.02 -5.58 4.17
C VAL A 12 10.59 -4.21 4.68
N ARG A 13 11.56 -3.28 4.75
CA ARG A 13 11.32 -1.91 5.21
C ARG A 13 10.85 -1.04 4.05
N ARG A 14 9.86 -0.23 4.33
CA ARG A 14 9.37 0.85 3.46
C ARG A 14 10.17 2.14 3.71
N TRP A 15 10.01 3.10 2.83
CA TRP A 15 10.53 4.47 2.97
C TRP A 15 12.06 4.61 2.93
N HIS A 16 12.81 3.56 2.66
CA HIS A 16 14.28 3.62 2.73
C HIS A 16 14.91 4.62 1.73
N THR A 17 14.19 5.01 0.69
CA THR A 17 14.59 6.02 -0.30
C THR A 17 14.11 7.44 0.04
N ASN A 18 13.29 7.62 1.07
CA ASN A 18 12.83 8.92 1.52
C ASN A 18 13.64 9.35 2.76
N PRO A 19 14.46 10.43 2.67
CA PRO A 19 15.37 10.81 3.74
C PRO A 19 14.67 11.16 5.05
N ASP A 20 13.43 11.68 5.00
CA ASP A 20 12.67 12.11 6.17
C ASP A 20 11.94 10.96 6.85
N LEU A 21 11.62 9.90 6.10
CA LEU A 21 10.87 8.74 6.59
C LEU A 21 11.73 7.47 6.74
N ALA A 22 12.95 7.46 6.22
CA ALA A 22 13.84 6.30 6.25
C ALA A 22 14.17 5.80 7.66
N GLN A 23 14.11 6.69 8.66
CA GLN A 23 14.35 6.34 10.06
C GLN A 23 13.12 5.72 10.74
N THR A 24 11.96 5.77 10.11
CA THR A 24 10.77 5.12 10.64
C THR A 24 10.88 3.61 10.45
N VAL A 25 10.48 2.86 11.47
CA VAL A 25 10.50 1.40 11.38
C VAL A 25 9.15 0.92 10.84
N ASP A 26 8.92 1.17 9.55
CA ASP A 26 7.75 0.67 8.85
C ASP A 26 8.13 -0.56 8.01
N THR A 27 7.34 -1.60 8.10
CA THR A 27 7.53 -2.86 7.35
C THR A 27 6.33 -3.14 6.48
N LEU A 28 6.49 -3.99 5.45
CA LEU A 28 5.36 -4.42 4.62
C LEU A 28 4.24 -5.05 5.45
N ALA A 29 4.57 -5.87 6.47
CA ALA A 29 3.56 -6.44 7.37
C ALA A 29 2.85 -5.36 8.20
N GLY A 30 3.57 -4.36 8.71
CA GLY A 30 2.99 -3.23 9.44
C GLY A 30 2.01 -2.45 8.58
N HIS A 31 2.45 -2.10 7.39
CA HIS A 31 1.64 -1.42 6.36
C HIS A 31 0.40 -2.23 5.99
N GLY A 32 0.55 -3.47 5.54
CA GLY A 32 -0.57 -4.33 5.14
C GLY A 32 -1.60 -4.50 6.27
N GLY A 33 -1.12 -4.65 7.52
CA GLY A 33 -2.00 -4.69 8.68
C GLY A 33 -2.78 -3.41 8.92
N ARG A 34 -2.21 -2.22 8.66
CA ARG A 34 -2.91 -0.94 8.75
C ARG A 34 -3.89 -0.75 7.59
N VAL A 35 -3.50 -1.11 6.35
CA VAL A 35 -4.38 -1.08 5.18
C VAL A 35 -5.62 -1.94 5.41
N ALA A 36 -5.46 -3.17 5.92
CA ALA A 36 -6.58 -4.03 6.26
C ALA A 36 -7.52 -3.41 7.32
N ARG A 37 -6.97 -2.73 8.34
CA ARG A 37 -7.78 -2.02 9.35
C ARG A 37 -8.53 -0.83 8.76
N ILE A 38 -7.92 -0.07 7.85
CA ILE A 38 -8.58 1.03 7.13
C ILE A 38 -9.75 0.47 6.33
N ILE A 39 -9.54 -0.61 5.60
CA ILE A 39 -10.59 -1.28 4.81
C ILE A 39 -11.75 -1.70 5.72
N LEU A 40 -11.48 -2.41 6.81
CA LEU A 40 -12.51 -2.84 7.76
C LEU A 40 -13.27 -1.68 8.40
N ASN A 41 -12.62 -0.55 8.63
CA ASN A 41 -13.26 0.64 9.18
C ASN A 41 -14.19 1.31 8.18
N LEU A 42 -13.76 1.40 6.92
CA LEU A 42 -14.54 2.05 5.85
C LEU A 42 -15.61 1.13 5.24
N TRP A 43 -15.32 -0.16 5.17
CA TRP A 43 -16.17 -1.20 4.59
C TRP A 43 -16.22 -2.42 5.51
N PRO A 44 -17.07 -2.41 6.56
CA PRO A 44 -17.12 -3.50 7.54
C PRO A 44 -17.49 -4.88 6.97
N ASP A 45 -18.09 -4.88 5.78
CA ASP A 45 -18.47 -6.07 5.00
C ASP A 45 -17.46 -6.46 3.92
N ALA A 46 -16.22 -5.94 3.99
CA ALA A 46 -15.16 -6.24 3.05
C ALA A 46 -14.96 -7.75 2.88
N SER A 47 -14.78 -8.17 1.63
CA SER A 47 -14.57 -9.59 1.31
C SER A 47 -13.26 -10.12 1.89
N ALA A 48 -13.19 -11.43 2.09
CA ALA A 48 -11.95 -12.10 2.47
C ALA A 48 -10.85 -11.90 1.40
N ALA A 49 -11.22 -11.81 0.12
CA ALA A 49 -10.31 -11.53 -0.99
C ALA A 49 -9.63 -10.17 -0.82
N LEU A 50 -10.43 -9.12 -0.58
CA LEU A 50 -9.92 -7.76 -0.38
C LEU A 50 -8.99 -7.68 0.84
N LEU A 51 -9.33 -8.35 1.95
CA LEU A 51 -8.50 -8.38 3.15
C LEU A 51 -7.19 -9.16 2.94
N GLN A 52 -7.21 -10.26 2.19
CA GLN A 52 -5.99 -10.98 1.82
C GLN A 52 -5.06 -10.07 1.01
N TRP A 53 -5.58 -9.39 0.00
CA TRP A 53 -4.80 -8.43 -0.77
C TRP A 53 -4.26 -7.28 0.07
N ALA A 54 -5.06 -6.73 0.97
CA ALA A 54 -4.63 -5.67 1.88
C ALA A 54 -3.39 -6.07 2.70
N LEU A 55 -3.33 -7.33 3.12
CA LEU A 55 -2.22 -7.84 3.95
C LEU A 55 -0.92 -8.08 3.17
N VAL A 56 -0.99 -8.36 1.86
CA VAL A 56 0.18 -8.90 1.14
C VAL A 56 0.49 -8.22 -0.20
N HIS A 57 -0.26 -7.19 -0.61
CA HIS A 57 -0.17 -6.58 -1.94
C HIS A 57 1.23 -6.08 -2.31
N ASP A 58 2.01 -5.65 -1.34
CA ASP A 58 3.37 -5.14 -1.51
C ASP A 58 4.46 -6.22 -1.30
N ASP A 59 4.12 -7.45 -0.95
CA ASP A 59 5.12 -8.51 -0.69
C ASP A 59 6.02 -8.80 -1.91
N GLY A 60 5.58 -8.48 -3.11
CA GLY A 60 6.39 -8.51 -4.33
C GLY A 60 7.63 -7.60 -4.28
N GLU A 61 7.57 -6.51 -3.53
CA GLU A 61 8.70 -5.59 -3.32
C GLU A 61 9.89 -6.25 -2.61
N SER A 62 9.66 -7.38 -1.94
CA SER A 62 10.76 -8.16 -1.33
C SER A 62 11.81 -8.65 -2.34
N VAL A 63 11.46 -8.66 -3.63
CA VAL A 63 12.37 -9.09 -4.71
C VAL A 63 12.98 -7.90 -5.45
N VAL A 64 12.19 -6.85 -5.68
CA VAL A 64 12.62 -5.68 -6.47
C VAL A 64 13.03 -4.48 -5.61
N GLY A 65 12.73 -4.51 -4.33
CA GLY A 65 12.88 -3.39 -3.40
C GLY A 65 11.68 -2.44 -3.40
N ASP A 66 11.56 -1.66 -2.33
CA ASP A 66 10.57 -0.57 -2.24
C ASP A 66 10.98 0.57 -3.19
N VAL A 67 10.31 0.66 -4.32
CA VAL A 67 10.58 1.66 -5.36
C VAL A 67 9.66 2.86 -5.14
N PRO A 68 10.18 4.09 -5.11
CA PRO A 68 9.37 5.29 -4.95
C PRO A 68 8.27 5.38 -6.00
N ALA A 69 7.05 5.77 -5.57
CA ALA A 69 5.88 5.85 -6.45
C ALA A 69 6.13 6.60 -7.78
N PRO A 70 6.89 7.72 -7.83
CA PRO A 70 7.23 8.38 -9.10
C PRO A 70 8.08 7.51 -10.04
N ALA A 71 8.91 6.61 -9.51
CA ALA A 71 9.74 5.71 -10.29
C ALA A 71 9.01 4.42 -10.72
N LYS A 72 7.90 4.07 -10.06
CA LYS A 72 7.06 2.91 -10.42
C LYS A 72 6.32 3.06 -11.75
N GLY A 73 6.36 4.22 -12.40
CA GLY A 73 5.79 4.43 -13.72
C GLY A 73 6.46 3.62 -14.86
N ALA A 74 7.57 2.92 -14.57
CA ALA A 74 8.18 1.98 -15.50
C ALA A 74 7.43 0.64 -15.46
N THR A 75 6.79 0.27 -16.56
CA THR A 75 6.00 -0.96 -16.73
C THR A 75 6.72 -2.23 -16.26
N VAL A 76 8.04 -2.29 -16.49
CA VAL A 76 8.88 -3.45 -16.12
C VAL A 76 8.91 -3.72 -14.62
N ILE A 77 8.92 -2.66 -13.78
CA ILE A 77 8.96 -2.82 -12.32
C ILE A 77 7.64 -3.42 -11.82
N HIS A 78 6.50 -2.91 -12.29
CA HIS A 78 5.19 -3.45 -11.93
C HIS A 78 5.02 -4.92 -12.33
N GLU A 79 5.51 -5.29 -13.52
CA GLU A 79 5.48 -6.68 -13.97
C GLU A 79 6.33 -7.59 -13.08
N GLN A 80 7.51 -7.11 -12.67
CA GLN A 80 8.41 -7.85 -11.78
C GLN A 80 7.83 -8.00 -10.37
N GLU A 81 7.27 -6.92 -9.80
CA GLU A 81 6.57 -6.95 -8.51
C GLU A 81 5.40 -7.95 -8.56
N ARG A 82 4.58 -7.88 -9.60
CA ARG A 82 3.45 -8.80 -9.76
C ARG A 82 3.89 -10.25 -9.90
N ALA A 83 4.88 -10.52 -10.73
CA ALA A 83 5.43 -11.87 -10.89
C ALA A 83 6.08 -12.41 -9.60
N ALA A 84 6.67 -11.53 -8.80
CA ALA A 84 7.20 -11.89 -7.49
C ALA A 84 6.07 -12.21 -6.51
N LEU A 85 5.04 -11.38 -6.45
CA LEU A 85 3.86 -11.58 -5.60
C LEU A 85 3.16 -12.91 -5.91
N ASP A 86 2.93 -13.20 -7.20
CA ASP A 86 2.29 -14.45 -7.64
C ASP A 86 3.10 -15.69 -7.25
N ARG A 87 4.43 -15.57 -7.17
CA ARG A 87 5.30 -16.63 -6.66
C ARG A 87 5.25 -16.78 -5.14
N ILE A 88 5.14 -15.66 -4.40
CA ILE A 88 5.10 -15.66 -2.94
C ILE A 88 3.72 -16.14 -2.46
N TRP A 89 2.67 -15.70 -3.12
CA TRP A 89 1.27 -15.96 -2.80
C TRP A 89 0.52 -16.58 -3.98
N PRO A 90 0.83 -17.83 -4.37
CA PRO A 90 0.13 -18.47 -5.47
C PRO A 90 -1.34 -18.67 -5.13
N GLY A 91 -2.21 -18.24 -6.04
CA GLY A 91 -3.66 -18.41 -5.88
C GLY A 91 -4.34 -17.30 -5.07
N LEU A 92 -3.75 -16.11 -4.97
CA LEU A 92 -4.52 -14.95 -4.51
C LEU A 92 -5.77 -14.78 -5.39
N PRO A 93 -6.94 -14.55 -4.77
CA PRO A 93 -8.19 -14.37 -5.51
C PRO A 93 -8.13 -13.09 -6.38
N GLU A 94 -8.85 -13.08 -7.48
CA GLU A 94 -9.03 -11.85 -8.25
C GLU A 94 -9.92 -10.87 -7.48
N LEU A 95 -9.54 -9.59 -7.51
CA LEU A 95 -10.38 -8.52 -7.00
C LEU A 95 -11.33 -8.01 -8.09
N THR A 96 -12.53 -7.67 -7.69
CA THR A 96 -13.41 -6.87 -8.54
C THR A 96 -12.80 -5.47 -8.77
N PRO A 97 -13.18 -4.74 -9.83
CA PRO A 97 -12.72 -3.38 -10.06
C PRO A 97 -12.97 -2.43 -8.86
N ASP A 98 -14.11 -2.59 -8.20
CA ASP A 98 -14.46 -1.80 -7.02
C ASP A 98 -13.55 -2.13 -5.82
N GLU A 99 -13.30 -3.40 -5.56
CA GLU A 99 -12.37 -3.83 -4.50
C GLU A 99 -10.93 -3.35 -4.78
N TYR A 100 -10.51 -3.34 -6.03
CA TYR A 100 -9.21 -2.80 -6.40
C TYR A 100 -9.09 -1.31 -6.10
N GLU A 101 -10.13 -0.51 -6.39
CA GLU A 101 -10.14 0.92 -6.05
C GLU A 101 -10.18 1.16 -4.54
N ARG A 102 -10.90 0.32 -3.78
CA ARG A 102 -10.89 0.34 -2.31
C ARG A 102 -9.50 0.04 -1.74
N LEU A 103 -8.82 -0.96 -2.28
CA LEU A 103 -7.44 -1.29 -1.89
C LEU A 103 -6.49 -0.13 -2.15
N ARG A 104 -6.50 0.43 -3.37
CA ARG A 104 -5.67 1.58 -3.74
C ARG A 104 -5.92 2.80 -2.84
N PHE A 105 -7.17 3.05 -2.50
CA PHE A 105 -7.53 4.15 -1.61
C PHE A 105 -6.98 3.93 -0.20
N ALA A 106 -7.18 2.74 0.37
CA ALA A 106 -6.70 2.39 1.70
C ALA A 106 -5.17 2.40 1.80
N ASP A 107 -4.47 1.90 0.80
CA ASP A 107 -3.01 1.96 0.68
C ASP A 107 -2.50 3.41 0.72
N ARG A 108 -3.07 4.29 -0.09
CA ARG A 108 -2.67 5.69 -0.13
C ARG A 108 -3.02 6.48 1.13
N ILE A 109 -4.13 6.16 1.78
CA ILE A 109 -4.45 6.74 3.09
C ILE A 109 -3.43 6.32 4.14
N ASP A 110 -3.04 5.05 4.16
CA ASP A 110 -2.02 4.60 5.11
C ASP A 110 -0.70 5.36 4.92
N ALA A 111 -0.23 5.47 3.69
CA ALA A 111 0.99 6.23 3.38
C ALA A 111 0.88 7.70 3.80
N TRP A 112 -0.25 8.34 3.53
CA TRP A 112 -0.53 9.72 3.95
C TRP A 112 -0.51 9.87 5.47
N MET A 113 -1.21 9.00 6.18
CA MET A 113 -1.30 9.03 7.65
C MET A 113 0.05 8.74 8.30
N TRP A 114 0.83 7.82 7.72
CA TRP A 114 2.20 7.54 8.20
C TRP A 114 3.07 8.78 8.09
N ALA A 115 3.10 9.44 6.94
CA ALA A 115 3.85 10.68 6.74
C ALA A 115 3.36 11.80 7.68
N LYS A 116 2.04 11.96 7.83
CA LYS A 116 1.43 12.95 8.72
C LYS A 116 1.89 12.80 10.18
N HIS A 117 2.03 11.56 10.64
CA HIS A 117 2.41 11.28 12.03
C HIS A 117 3.93 11.35 12.28
N HIS A 118 4.75 11.00 11.29
CA HIS A 118 6.19 10.85 11.48
C HIS A 118 7.02 12.00 10.91
N ALA A 119 6.58 12.60 9.80
CA ALA A 119 7.28 13.68 9.13
C ALA A 119 6.28 14.60 8.39
N PRO A 120 5.42 15.37 9.11
CA PRO A 120 4.32 16.13 8.50
C PRO A 120 4.79 17.15 7.46
N HIS A 121 6.05 17.60 7.52
CA HIS A 121 6.62 18.55 6.55
C HIS A 121 6.73 17.94 5.14
N VAL A 122 6.86 16.63 4.97
CA VAL A 122 6.88 16.01 3.63
C VAL A 122 5.54 16.14 2.91
N LEU A 123 4.45 16.38 3.63
CA LEU A 123 3.13 16.59 3.04
C LEU A 123 2.96 17.96 2.36
N ILE A 124 3.92 18.86 2.54
CA ILE A 124 3.94 20.17 1.89
C ILE A 124 4.88 20.17 0.67
N GLY A 125 5.71 19.13 0.54
CA GLY A 125 6.68 19.00 -0.54
C GLY A 125 6.10 18.53 -1.88
N ASP A 126 6.98 18.33 -2.85
CA ASP A 126 6.67 17.93 -4.21
C ASP A 126 5.84 16.62 -4.27
N GLY A 127 4.74 16.65 -5.00
CA GLY A 127 3.83 15.53 -5.21
C GLY A 127 2.77 15.32 -4.11
N CYS A 128 2.93 15.91 -2.92
CA CYS A 128 1.95 15.74 -1.84
C CYS A 128 0.63 16.48 -2.06
N PRO A 129 0.59 17.71 -2.62
CA PRO A 129 -0.66 18.36 -2.97
C PRO A 129 -1.50 17.53 -3.96
N GLU A 130 -0.85 16.88 -4.93
CA GLU A 130 -1.50 15.97 -5.88
C GLU A 130 -2.05 14.74 -5.18
N CYS A 131 -1.31 14.13 -4.28
CA CYS A 131 -1.74 12.98 -3.49
C CYS A 131 -2.98 13.33 -2.65
N ARG A 132 -2.97 14.49 -1.99
CA ARG A 132 -4.10 14.97 -1.21
C ARG A 132 -5.35 15.19 -2.08
N ARG A 133 -5.21 15.86 -3.23
CA ARG A 133 -6.32 16.06 -4.17
C ARG A 133 -6.89 14.73 -4.65
N TRP A 134 -6.02 13.79 -5.00
CA TRP A 134 -6.44 12.46 -5.41
C TRP A 134 -7.22 11.75 -4.31
N LEU A 135 -6.74 11.79 -3.05
CA LEU A 135 -7.43 11.16 -1.92
C LEU A 135 -8.85 11.72 -1.72
N PHE A 136 -9.04 13.05 -1.79
CA PHE A 136 -10.36 13.64 -1.67
C PHE A 136 -11.28 13.28 -2.84
N ALA A 137 -10.79 13.35 -4.08
CA ALA A 137 -11.56 12.98 -5.26
C ALA A 137 -11.97 11.49 -5.23
N GLN A 138 -11.07 10.63 -4.80
CA GLN A 138 -11.34 9.20 -4.69
C GLN A 138 -12.32 8.89 -3.55
N ALA A 139 -12.21 9.59 -2.41
CA ALA A 139 -13.17 9.46 -1.32
C ALA A 139 -14.58 9.82 -1.78
N GLU A 140 -14.74 10.92 -2.51
CA GLU A 140 -16.02 11.32 -3.10
C GLU A 140 -16.56 10.25 -4.06
N ALA A 141 -15.72 9.72 -4.95
CA ALA A 141 -16.09 8.67 -5.89
C ALA A 141 -16.54 7.37 -5.20
N LEU A 142 -15.95 7.07 -4.04
CA LEU A 142 -16.30 5.91 -3.20
C LEU A 142 -17.45 6.19 -2.21
N GLY A 143 -18.03 7.39 -2.23
CA GLY A 143 -19.11 7.79 -1.33
C GLY A 143 -18.68 7.93 0.14
N LEU A 144 -17.41 8.23 0.41
CA LEU A 144 -16.84 8.30 1.75
C LEU A 144 -16.74 9.75 2.24
N ALA A 145 -17.11 9.97 3.50
CA ALA A 145 -16.82 11.21 4.23
C ALA A 145 -15.53 11.01 5.04
N VAL A 146 -14.38 11.41 4.50
CA VAL A 146 -13.08 11.30 5.20
C VAL A 146 -12.53 12.67 5.56
N THR A 147 -11.96 12.77 6.75
CA THR A 147 -11.16 13.91 7.21
C THR A 147 -9.70 13.48 7.27
N LEU A 148 -8.84 14.13 6.48
CA LEU A 148 -7.40 13.82 6.37
C LEU A 148 -6.55 14.85 7.17
#